data_f63db4f25298e2e3040fa1204e49e1c1
#
_entry.id   f63db4f25298e2e3040fa1204e49e1c1
#
_cell.length_a   1.000
_cell.length_b   1.000
_cell.length_c   1.000
_cell.angle_alpha   90.00
_cell.angle_beta   90.00
_cell.angle_gamma   90.00
#
_symmetry.space_group_name_H-M   'P 1'
#
loop_
_entity.id
_entity.type
_entity.pdbx_description
1 polymer ?
#
loop_
_entity_poly.entity_id
_entity_poly.type
_entity_poly.pdbx_seq_one_letter_code
_entity_poly.pdbx_strand_id
1 'polypeptide(L)'
;MSVASQPPLKLGKTYKVSLVQSILSDSLTVFWGDWLDLRVRIFQVAASGLVSPLIYILAFGLGLGSALDAVATPTAGDTYLQFILPGMVALSSMTISFGGTTFSICGERLYTKTFEEILLLPVHPLALFLGKMLAGVVRGLMTSASVILVAIVFTGRVWSFLNPLFLLILVLNCAVFAGLGVIVGLNVKSLEGVGLLNNFLIVPMSFLGATFFDPQTLPVVLKGFVYLLPLTYSTTGLRAAAYLPMSQFPWYSIPVLLVIAIALSAVGAYQFAHQQD
;
A
#
# COMPACT_ATOMS: atom_id res chain seq x y z
N MET A 1 43.72 31.47 -42.99
CA MET A 1 42.41 30.91 -42.59
C MET A 1 42.23 31.20 -41.10
N SER A 2 41.37 32.17 -40.81
CA SER A 2 41.11 32.64 -39.44
C SER A 2 40.07 31.71 -38.79
N VAL A 3 40.48 31.07 -37.70
CA VAL A 3 39.58 30.27 -36.87
C VAL A 3 38.72 31.23 -36.05
N ALA A 4 37.46 31.38 -36.43
CA ALA A 4 36.48 32.16 -35.67
C ALA A 4 36.28 31.51 -34.29
N SER A 5 36.65 32.23 -33.21
CA SER A 5 36.39 31.86 -31.82
C SER A 5 34.88 31.86 -31.56
N GLN A 6 34.33 30.68 -31.29
CA GLN A 6 32.95 30.58 -30.82
C GLN A 6 32.80 31.27 -29.45
N PRO A 7 31.74 32.05 -29.23
CA PRO A 7 31.51 32.65 -27.91
C PRO A 7 31.22 31.55 -26.86
N PRO A 8 31.65 31.75 -25.59
CA PRO A 8 31.44 30.78 -24.54
C PRO A 8 29.96 30.57 -24.31
N LEU A 9 29.54 29.28 -24.27
CA LEU A 9 28.19 28.86 -23.90
C LEU A 9 27.85 29.47 -22.52
N LYS A 10 26.87 30.35 -22.48
CA LYS A 10 26.29 30.86 -21.23
C LYS A 10 25.69 29.71 -20.50
N LEU A 11 26.41 29.15 -19.52
CA LEU A 11 25.88 28.22 -18.56
C LEU A 11 24.66 28.87 -17.90
N GLY A 12 23.49 28.26 -18.08
CA GLY A 12 22.23 28.76 -17.57
C GLY A 12 22.29 28.95 -16.05
N LYS A 13 21.52 29.91 -15.55
CA LYS A 13 21.37 30.20 -14.12
C LYS A 13 21.11 28.90 -13.35
N THR A 14 22.02 28.49 -12.50
CA THR A 14 21.80 27.45 -11.50
C THR A 14 20.70 27.92 -10.55
N TYR A 15 19.48 27.50 -10.80
CA TYR A 15 18.40 27.66 -9.83
C TYR A 15 18.78 26.82 -8.60
N LYS A 16 18.97 27.48 -7.46
CA LYS A 16 19.05 26.80 -6.16
C LYS A 16 17.67 26.25 -5.83
N VAL A 17 17.35 25.08 -6.39
CA VAL A 17 16.16 24.32 -6.00
C VAL A 17 16.39 23.87 -4.55
N SER A 18 15.43 24.10 -3.65
CA SER A 18 15.54 23.59 -2.29
C SER A 18 15.62 22.06 -2.34
N LEU A 19 16.42 21.46 -1.46
CA LEU A 19 16.62 20.00 -1.42
C LEU A 19 15.29 19.24 -1.36
N VAL A 20 14.31 19.74 -0.62
CA VAL A 20 12.96 19.19 -0.54
C VAL A 20 12.23 19.24 -1.88
N GLN A 21 12.37 20.35 -2.60
CA GLN A 21 11.72 20.53 -3.90
C GLN A 21 12.33 19.63 -4.98
N SER A 22 13.65 19.39 -4.91
CA SER A 22 14.33 18.40 -5.77
C SER A 22 13.82 16.99 -5.46
N ILE A 23 13.81 16.56 -4.18
CA ILE A 23 13.33 15.23 -3.80
C ILE A 23 11.89 15.00 -4.28
N LEU A 24 11.00 15.97 -4.15
CA LEU A 24 9.61 15.83 -4.59
C LEU A 24 9.49 15.73 -6.12
N SER A 25 10.20 16.58 -6.88
CA SER A 25 10.17 16.52 -8.35
C SER A 25 10.75 15.21 -8.88
N ASP A 26 11.84 14.74 -8.29
CA ASP A 26 12.51 13.50 -8.67
C ASP A 26 11.65 12.29 -8.33
N SER A 27 10.99 12.29 -7.15
CA SER A 27 10.03 11.23 -6.77
C SER A 27 8.87 11.15 -7.76
N LEU A 28 8.33 12.29 -8.20
CA LEU A 28 7.26 12.31 -9.19
C LEU A 28 7.73 11.85 -10.57
N THR A 29 8.97 12.13 -10.94
CA THR A 29 9.55 11.66 -12.21
C THR A 29 9.71 10.14 -12.20
N VAL A 30 10.24 9.57 -11.12
CA VAL A 30 10.34 8.10 -10.94
C VAL A 30 8.96 7.47 -10.96
N PHE A 31 8.01 8.03 -10.21
CA PHE A 31 6.62 7.58 -10.21
C PHE A 31 6.00 7.62 -11.62
N TRP A 32 6.26 8.69 -12.39
CA TRP A 32 5.71 8.83 -13.73
C TRP A 32 6.14 7.72 -14.67
N GLY A 33 7.39 7.26 -14.57
CA GLY A 33 7.87 6.08 -15.31
C GLY A 33 7.05 4.83 -14.99
N ASP A 34 6.85 4.53 -13.71
CA ASP A 34 6.04 3.40 -13.27
C ASP A 34 4.55 3.55 -13.62
N TRP A 35 4.04 4.79 -13.63
CA TRP A 35 2.67 5.09 -14.03
C TRP A 35 2.41 4.79 -15.50
N LEU A 36 3.37 5.07 -16.38
CA LEU A 36 3.23 4.78 -17.81
C LEU A 36 3.05 3.29 -18.09
N ASP A 37 3.77 2.44 -17.35
CA ASP A 37 3.59 0.97 -17.43
C ASP A 37 2.26 0.52 -16.79
N LEU A 38 1.92 1.10 -15.64
CA LEU A 38 0.72 0.77 -14.88
C LEU A 38 -0.58 1.11 -15.64
N ARG A 39 -0.64 2.27 -16.32
CA ARG A 39 -1.84 2.72 -17.03
C ARG A 39 -2.29 1.76 -18.14
N VAL A 40 -1.35 1.05 -18.75
CA VAL A 40 -1.65 0.06 -19.80
C VAL A 40 -2.29 -1.18 -19.19
N ARG A 41 -2.00 -1.47 -17.91
CA ARG A 41 -2.44 -2.69 -17.18
C ARG A 41 -3.50 -2.41 -16.11
N ILE A 42 -4.15 -1.23 -16.13
CA ILE A 42 -5.11 -0.81 -15.08
C ILE A 42 -6.18 -1.88 -14.83
N PHE A 43 -6.83 -2.38 -15.88
CA PHE A 43 -7.88 -3.39 -15.75
C PHE A 43 -7.36 -4.71 -15.17
N GLN A 44 -6.15 -5.11 -15.56
CA GLN A 44 -5.54 -6.33 -15.04
C GLN A 44 -5.23 -6.21 -13.54
N VAL A 45 -4.67 -5.07 -13.11
CA VAL A 45 -4.36 -4.79 -11.69
C VAL A 45 -5.64 -4.69 -10.87
N ALA A 46 -6.65 -3.97 -11.35
CA ALA A 46 -7.94 -3.83 -10.67
C ALA A 46 -8.66 -5.19 -10.54
N ALA A 47 -8.66 -6.00 -11.60
CA ALA A 47 -9.31 -7.30 -11.60
C ALA A 47 -8.58 -8.35 -10.76
N SER A 48 -7.24 -8.36 -10.78
CA SER A 48 -6.44 -9.35 -10.03
C SER A 48 -6.67 -9.30 -8.52
N GLY A 49 -6.89 -8.11 -7.98
CA GLY A 49 -7.14 -7.90 -6.56
C GLY A 49 -8.59 -8.14 -6.12
N LEU A 50 -9.53 -8.35 -7.06
CA LEU A 50 -10.95 -8.58 -6.77
C LEU A 50 -11.28 -10.03 -6.44
N VAL A 51 -10.57 -10.99 -7.01
CA VAL A 51 -10.94 -12.42 -6.94
C VAL A 51 -11.01 -12.91 -5.49
N SER A 52 -9.95 -12.67 -4.71
CA SER A 52 -9.91 -13.11 -3.31
C SER A 52 -10.99 -12.45 -2.45
N PRO A 53 -11.17 -11.10 -2.45
CA PRO A 53 -12.26 -10.47 -1.72
C PRO A 53 -13.64 -10.96 -2.11
N LEU A 54 -13.92 -11.19 -3.39
CA LEU A 54 -15.20 -11.73 -3.84
C LEU A 54 -15.46 -13.12 -3.25
N ILE A 55 -14.46 -14.00 -3.28
CA ILE A 55 -14.60 -15.34 -2.68
C ILE A 55 -14.88 -15.22 -1.17
N TYR A 56 -14.16 -14.34 -0.46
CA TYR A 56 -14.40 -14.13 0.96
C TYR A 56 -15.77 -13.52 1.27
N ILE A 57 -16.21 -12.53 0.48
CA ILE A 57 -17.55 -11.93 0.63
C ILE A 57 -18.65 -12.98 0.38
N LEU A 58 -18.50 -13.81 -0.64
CA LEU A 58 -19.46 -14.88 -0.92
C LEU A 58 -19.44 -15.96 0.18
N ALA A 59 -18.27 -16.41 0.58
CA ALA A 59 -18.15 -17.49 1.57
C ALA A 59 -18.58 -17.04 2.97
N PHE A 60 -18.06 -15.93 3.45
CA PHE A 60 -18.29 -15.45 4.82
C PHE A 60 -19.47 -14.47 4.92
N GLY A 61 -19.75 -13.70 3.87
CA GLY A 61 -20.88 -12.77 3.87
C GLY A 61 -22.20 -13.47 3.59
N LEU A 62 -22.31 -14.21 2.48
CA LEU A 62 -23.54 -14.86 2.07
C LEU A 62 -23.63 -16.32 2.55
N GLY A 63 -22.51 -17.05 2.58
CA GLY A 63 -22.53 -18.47 2.95
C GLY A 63 -22.70 -18.69 4.48
N LEU A 64 -21.82 -18.10 5.28
CA LEU A 64 -21.85 -18.22 6.73
C LEU A 64 -22.46 -17.02 7.45
N GLY A 65 -22.81 -15.94 6.74
CA GLY A 65 -23.24 -14.67 7.33
C GLY A 65 -24.38 -14.85 8.34
N SER A 66 -25.44 -15.56 7.98
CA SER A 66 -26.59 -15.78 8.87
C SER A 66 -26.23 -16.58 10.15
N ALA A 67 -25.30 -17.52 10.06
CA ALA A 67 -24.83 -18.28 11.21
C ALA A 67 -23.90 -17.43 12.10
N LEU A 68 -23.07 -16.60 11.49
CA LEU A 68 -22.17 -15.70 12.22
C LEU A 68 -22.89 -14.51 12.83
N ASP A 69 -23.93 -13.97 12.18
CA ASP A 69 -24.78 -12.92 12.75
C ASP A 69 -25.47 -13.36 14.05
N ALA A 70 -25.77 -14.65 14.19
CA ALA A 70 -26.38 -15.20 15.39
C ALA A 70 -25.40 -15.37 16.57
N VAL A 71 -24.10 -15.50 16.30
CA VAL A 71 -23.05 -15.80 17.29
C VAL A 71 -22.13 -14.60 17.56
N ALA A 72 -21.83 -13.80 16.54
CA ALA A 72 -21.00 -12.62 16.65
C ALA A 72 -21.86 -11.38 16.80
N THR A 73 -21.77 -10.68 17.93
CA THR A 73 -22.22 -9.30 18.02
C THR A 73 -21.17 -8.42 17.34
N PRO A 74 -21.39 -7.96 16.09
CA PRO A 74 -20.39 -7.14 15.42
C PRO A 74 -20.29 -5.80 16.15
N THR A 75 -19.09 -5.46 16.57
CA THR A 75 -18.77 -4.20 17.28
C THR A 75 -18.98 -2.98 16.38
N ALA A 76 -19.08 -3.20 15.07
CA ALA A 76 -19.34 -2.14 14.09
C ALA A 76 -20.06 -2.73 12.86
N GLY A 77 -21.26 -2.25 12.60
CA GLY A 77 -22.12 -2.73 11.52
C GLY A 77 -23.29 -3.59 12.02
N ASP A 78 -24.38 -3.63 11.23
CA ASP A 78 -25.60 -4.36 11.60
C ASP A 78 -25.52 -5.86 11.27
N THR A 79 -24.56 -6.25 10.42
CA THR A 79 -24.37 -7.62 9.95
C THR A 79 -22.87 -7.96 9.86
N TYR A 80 -22.54 -9.26 9.94
CA TYR A 80 -21.16 -9.73 9.78
C TYR A 80 -20.56 -9.32 8.42
N LEU A 81 -21.37 -9.27 7.37
CA LEU A 81 -20.94 -8.78 6.06
C LEU A 81 -20.42 -7.34 6.13
N GLN A 82 -21.16 -6.44 6.80
CA GLN A 82 -20.70 -5.06 6.99
C GLN A 82 -19.43 -4.98 7.81
N PHE A 83 -19.25 -5.86 8.77
CA PHE A 83 -18.04 -5.95 9.58
C PHE A 83 -16.80 -6.32 8.76
N ILE A 84 -16.90 -7.28 7.82
CA ILE A 84 -15.74 -7.76 7.05
C ILE A 84 -15.38 -6.85 5.86
N LEU A 85 -16.33 -6.10 5.28
CA LEU A 85 -16.09 -5.33 4.05
C LEU A 85 -14.93 -4.33 4.16
N PRO A 86 -14.82 -3.46 5.18
CA PRO A 86 -13.66 -2.58 5.34
C PRO A 86 -12.35 -3.34 5.51
N GLY A 87 -12.42 -4.50 6.21
CA GLY A 87 -11.28 -5.41 6.33
C GLY A 87 -10.83 -5.97 4.98
N MET A 88 -11.77 -6.32 4.09
CA MET A 88 -11.46 -6.78 2.74
C MET A 88 -10.80 -5.69 1.89
N VAL A 89 -11.22 -4.44 2.03
CA VAL A 89 -10.58 -3.29 1.38
C VAL A 89 -9.14 -3.14 1.88
N ALA A 90 -8.90 -3.23 3.21
CA ALA A 90 -7.55 -3.19 3.79
C ALA A 90 -6.67 -4.34 3.29
N LEU A 91 -7.21 -5.56 3.28
CA LEU A 91 -6.53 -6.77 2.85
C LEU A 91 -6.11 -6.70 1.38
N SER A 92 -7.01 -6.29 0.50
CA SER A 92 -6.76 -6.19 -0.94
C SER A 92 -5.72 -5.13 -1.24
N SER A 93 -5.85 -3.96 -0.61
CA SER A 93 -4.87 -2.88 -0.76
C SER A 93 -3.50 -3.28 -0.25
N MET A 94 -3.41 -3.97 0.89
CA MET A 94 -2.17 -4.53 1.43
C MET A 94 -1.51 -5.47 0.41
N THR A 95 -2.25 -6.48 -0.04
CA THR A 95 -1.71 -7.55 -0.91
C THR A 95 -1.18 -6.98 -2.23
N ILE A 96 -1.91 -6.07 -2.85
CA ILE A 96 -1.50 -5.49 -4.13
C ILE A 96 -0.44 -4.40 -3.97
N SER A 97 -0.52 -3.56 -2.94
CA SER A 97 0.53 -2.57 -2.66
C SER A 97 1.87 -3.25 -2.35
N PHE A 98 1.87 -4.28 -1.51
CA PHE A 98 3.07 -5.04 -1.20
C PHE A 98 3.55 -5.88 -2.39
N GLY A 99 2.74 -6.85 -2.82
CA GLY A 99 3.12 -7.81 -3.85
C GLY A 99 3.43 -7.15 -5.19
N GLY A 100 2.55 -6.24 -5.65
CA GLY A 100 2.74 -5.52 -6.90
C GLY A 100 4.02 -4.68 -6.93
N THR A 101 4.37 -4.03 -5.81
CA THR A 101 5.62 -3.26 -5.70
C THR A 101 6.84 -4.18 -5.64
N THR A 102 6.78 -5.24 -4.83
CA THR A 102 7.87 -6.21 -4.72
C THR A 102 8.17 -6.89 -6.06
N PHE A 103 7.12 -7.33 -6.78
CA PHE A 103 7.27 -7.94 -8.11
C PHE A 103 7.80 -6.95 -9.16
N SER A 104 7.38 -5.67 -9.12
CA SER A 104 7.87 -4.64 -10.03
C SER A 104 9.37 -4.43 -9.87
N ILE A 105 9.84 -4.19 -8.64
CA ILE A 105 11.26 -3.94 -8.35
C ILE A 105 12.10 -5.18 -8.63
N CYS A 106 11.63 -6.36 -8.22
CA CYS A 106 12.32 -7.60 -8.49
C CYS A 106 12.42 -7.87 -10.00
N GLY A 107 11.35 -7.57 -10.76
CA GLY A 107 11.33 -7.66 -12.23
C GLY A 107 12.33 -6.71 -12.89
N GLU A 108 12.38 -5.47 -12.46
CA GLU A 108 13.32 -4.45 -12.96
C GLU A 108 14.78 -4.82 -12.69
N ARG A 109 15.06 -5.43 -11.51
CA ARG A 109 16.40 -5.86 -11.14
C ARG A 109 16.88 -7.11 -11.87
N LEU A 110 16.02 -8.12 -11.97
CA LEU A 110 16.42 -9.45 -12.44
C LEU A 110 16.25 -9.66 -13.94
N TYR A 111 15.24 -9.01 -14.56
CA TYR A 111 14.88 -9.28 -15.96
C TYR A 111 15.16 -8.13 -16.89
N THR A 112 14.70 -6.91 -16.57
CA THR A 112 14.86 -5.77 -17.49
C THR A 112 16.14 -5.00 -17.29
N LYS A 113 16.80 -5.16 -16.14
CA LYS A 113 18.00 -4.40 -15.71
C LYS A 113 17.86 -2.88 -15.69
N THR A 114 16.64 -2.38 -15.89
CA THR A 114 16.34 -0.94 -15.84
C THR A 114 16.58 -0.35 -14.45
N PHE A 115 16.59 -1.19 -13.41
CA PHE A 115 16.90 -0.77 -12.06
C PHE A 115 18.35 -0.25 -11.93
N GLU A 116 19.32 -0.89 -12.59
CA GLU A 116 20.73 -0.45 -12.59
C GLU A 116 20.85 0.93 -13.29
N GLU A 117 20.09 1.15 -14.36
CA GLU A 117 20.07 2.45 -15.06
C GLU A 117 19.51 3.57 -14.18
N ILE A 118 18.48 3.27 -13.38
CA ILE A 118 17.88 4.23 -12.44
C ILE A 118 18.87 4.58 -11.31
N LEU A 119 19.67 3.62 -10.83
CA LEU A 119 20.69 3.86 -9.80
C LEU A 119 21.83 4.77 -10.25
N LEU A 120 22.14 4.80 -11.56
CA LEU A 120 23.16 5.69 -12.15
C LEU A 120 22.70 7.15 -12.27
N LEU A 121 21.42 7.43 -12.10
CA LEU A 121 20.90 8.80 -12.15
C LEU A 121 21.34 9.56 -10.89
N PRO A 122 21.69 10.85 -11.01
CA PRO A 122 22.06 11.71 -9.87
C PRO A 122 20.81 12.13 -9.08
N VAL A 123 20.07 11.14 -8.55
CA VAL A 123 18.82 11.32 -7.81
C VAL A 123 19.01 10.91 -6.36
N HIS A 124 18.41 11.66 -5.45
CA HIS A 124 18.51 11.36 -4.03
C HIS A 124 17.85 10.00 -3.70
N PRO A 125 18.48 9.11 -2.90
CA PRO A 125 17.95 7.78 -2.56
C PRO A 125 16.53 7.79 -2.02
N LEU A 126 16.18 8.80 -1.20
CA LEU A 126 14.84 8.99 -0.69
C LEU A 126 13.81 9.25 -1.81
N ALA A 127 14.21 9.97 -2.89
CA ALA A 127 13.32 10.22 -4.02
C ALA A 127 13.02 8.94 -4.81
N LEU A 128 14.00 8.07 -4.98
CA LEU A 128 13.80 6.75 -5.60
C LEU A 128 12.82 5.90 -4.79
N PHE A 129 13.04 5.83 -3.46
CA PHE A 129 12.15 5.11 -2.58
C PHE A 129 10.71 5.64 -2.65
N LEU A 130 10.53 6.96 -2.50
CA LEU A 130 9.20 7.58 -2.51
C LEU A 130 8.50 7.41 -3.86
N GLY A 131 9.23 7.50 -4.98
CA GLY A 131 8.65 7.28 -6.31
C GLY A 131 8.11 5.86 -6.47
N LYS A 132 8.90 4.85 -6.09
CA LYS A 132 8.48 3.43 -6.12
C LYS A 132 7.34 3.15 -5.14
N MET A 133 7.39 3.73 -3.94
CA MET A 133 6.32 3.61 -2.95
C MET A 133 5.01 4.23 -3.48
N LEU A 134 5.06 5.41 -4.12
CA LEU A 134 3.88 6.05 -4.72
C LEU A 134 3.24 5.16 -5.80
N ALA A 135 4.03 4.52 -6.65
CA ALA A 135 3.52 3.57 -7.63
C ALA A 135 2.77 2.40 -6.97
N GLY A 136 3.31 1.87 -5.86
CA GLY A 136 2.65 0.84 -5.06
C GLY A 136 1.36 1.34 -4.39
N VAL A 137 1.35 2.56 -3.89
CA VAL A 137 0.13 3.20 -3.34
C VAL A 137 -0.96 3.30 -4.40
N VAL A 138 -0.62 3.77 -5.59
CA VAL A 138 -1.60 3.88 -6.68
C VAL A 138 -2.14 2.52 -7.09
N ARG A 139 -1.30 1.48 -7.19
CA ARG A 139 -1.76 0.10 -7.45
C ARG A 139 -2.76 -0.39 -6.39
N GLY A 140 -2.44 -0.17 -5.11
CA GLY A 140 -3.33 -0.53 -4.01
C GLY A 140 -4.65 0.24 -4.03
N LEU A 141 -4.62 1.54 -4.30
CA LEU A 141 -5.82 2.36 -4.41
C LEU A 141 -6.72 1.94 -5.58
N MET A 142 -6.15 1.59 -6.73
CA MET A 142 -6.92 1.09 -7.88
C MET A 142 -7.66 -0.19 -7.54
N THR A 143 -6.98 -1.14 -6.91
CA THR A 143 -7.60 -2.39 -6.48
C THR A 143 -8.65 -2.14 -5.41
N SER A 144 -8.34 -1.29 -4.43
CA SER A 144 -9.30 -0.92 -3.37
C SER A 144 -10.56 -0.28 -3.94
N ALA A 145 -10.43 0.57 -4.96
CA ALA A 145 -11.58 1.18 -5.62
C ALA A 145 -12.54 0.13 -6.20
N SER A 146 -11.98 -0.94 -6.80
CA SER A 146 -12.79 -2.05 -7.30
C SER A 146 -13.50 -2.82 -6.17
N VAL A 147 -12.82 -3.06 -5.04
CA VAL A 147 -13.41 -3.74 -3.87
C VAL A 147 -14.45 -2.84 -3.19
N ILE A 148 -14.19 -1.53 -3.08
CA ILE A 148 -15.14 -0.55 -2.56
C ILE A 148 -16.40 -0.51 -3.42
N LEU A 149 -16.26 -0.56 -4.75
CA LEU A 149 -17.41 -0.60 -5.65
C LEU A 149 -18.28 -1.82 -5.37
N VAL A 150 -17.68 -2.98 -5.19
CA VAL A 150 -18.41 -4.20 -4.78
C VAL A 150 -19.07 -4.01 -3.41
N ALA A 151 -18.34 -3.47 -2.43
CA ALA A 151 -18.87 -3.22 -1.09
C ALA A 151 -20.09 -2.27 -1.11
N ILE A 152 -20.06 -1.24 -1.95
CA ILE A 152 -21.19 -0.32 -2.15
C ILE A 152 -22.40 -1.05 -2.75
N VAL A 153 -22.20 -1.93 -3.73
CA VAL A 153 -23.28 -2.72 -4.34
C VAL A 153 -23.98 -3.61 -3.30
N PHE A 154 -23.21 -4.22 -2.38
CA PHE A 154 -23.77 -5.09 -1.35
C PHE A 154 -24.44 -4.33 -0.19
N THR A 155 -23.93 -3.14 0.16
CA THR A 155 -24.41 -2.39 1.34
C THR A 155 -25.35 -1.24 0.99
N GLY A 156 -25.34 -0.73 -0.24
CA GLY A 156 -26.05 0.48 -0.64
C GLY A 156 -25.52 1.77 0.00
N ARG A 157 -24.45 1.72 0.81
CA ARG A 157 -23.92 2.84 1.61
C ARG A 157 -22.67 3.46 0.97
N VAL A 158 -22.86 4.37 0.03
CA VAL A 158 -21.76 5.05 -0.67
C VAL A 158 -20.90 5.89 0.27
N TRP A 159 -21.52 6.69 1.13
CA TRP A 159 -20.81 7.62 2.02
C TRP A 159 -19.93 6.96 3.08
N SER A 160 -20.23 5.72 3.46
CA SER A 160 -19.41 4.97 4.42
C SER A 160 -17.99 4.72 3.89
N PHE A 161 -17.83 4.51 2.59
CA PHE A 161 -16.56 4.19 1.96
C PHE A 161 -15.87 5.39 1.31
N LEU A 162 -16.58 6.49 1.07
CA LEU A 162 -16.03 7.74 0.53
C LEU A 162 -15.76 8.81 1.59
N ASN A 163 -15.84 8.46 2.87
CA ASN A 163 -15.48 9.34 3.98
C ASN A 163 -13.98 9.71 3.91
N PRO A 164 -13.61 11.00 4.11
CA PRO A 164 -12.21 11.43 4.11
C PRO A 164 -11.29 10.66 5.06
N LEU A 165 -11.79 10.26 6.25
CA LEU A 165 -11.04 9.44 7.20
C LEU A 165 -10.77 8.03 6.66
N PHE A 166 -11.76 7.43 6.00
CA PHE A 166 -11.62 6.13 5.36
C PHE A 166 -10.53 6.18 4.28
N LEU A 167 -10.59 7.20 3.41
CA LEU A 167 -9.59 7.38 2.35
C LEU A 167 -8.20 7.66 2.91
N LEU A 168 -8.09 8.45 3.96
CA LEU A 168 -6.81 8.74 4.62
C LEU A 168 -6.15 7.45 5.15
N ILE A 169 -6.90 6.62 5.90
CA ILE A 169 -6.37 5.36 6.42
C ILE A 169 -6.03 4.39 5.29
N LEU A 170 -6.84 4.36 4.24
CA LEU A 170 -6.58 3.52 3.06
C LEU A 170 -5.27 3.91 2.38
N VAL A 171 -5.01 5.22 2.20
CA VAL A 171 -3.74 5.71 1.63
C VAL A 171 -2.57 5.35 2.54
N LEU A 172 -2.70 5.52 3.86
CA LEU A 172 -1.66 5.14 4.82
C LEU A 172 -1.39 3.63 4.80
N ASN A 173 -2.44 2.81 4.71
CA ASN A 173 -2.29 1.36 4.54
C ASN A 173 -1.50 1.02 3.28
N CYS A 174 -1.89 1.59 2.14
CA CYS A 174 -1.17 1.41 0.88
C CYS A 174 0.29 1.86 0.99
N ALA A 175 0.57 2.99 1.65
CA ALA A 175 1.92 3.52 1.82
C ALA A 175 2.80 2.60 2.67
N VAL A 176 2.30 2.11 3.80
CA VAL A 176 3.01 1.16 4.67
C VAL A 176 3.38 -0.11 3.90
N PHE A 177 2.41 -0.71 3.21
CA PHE A 177 2.65 -1.98 2.52
C PHE A 177 3.41 -1.82 1.20
N ALA A 178 3.26 -0.70 0.49
CA ALA A 178 4.12 -0.36 -0.64
C ALA A 178 5.56 -0.15 -0.19
N GLY A 179 5.78 0.58 0.92
CA GLY A 179 7.11 0.78 1.50
C GLY A 179 7.78 -0.53 1.91
N LEU A 180 7.04 -1.43 2.57
CA LEU A 180 7.51 -2.81 2.84
C LEU A 180 7.84 -3.55 1.55
N GLY A 181 6.99 -3.42 0.52
CA GLY A 181 7.20 -4.03 -0.79
C GLY A 181 8.48 -3.54 -1.47
N VAL A 182 8.80 -2.25 -1.37
CA VAL A 182 10.07 -1.69 -1.87
C VAL A 182 11.24 -2.34 -1.17
N ILE A 183 11.26 -2.34 0.18
CA ILE A 183 12.35 -2.91 0.99
C ILE A 183 12.59 -4.38 0.65
N VAL A 184 11.52 -5.17 0.57
CA VAL A 184 11.59 -6.59 0.22
C VAL A 184 12.07 -6.78 -1.22
N GLY A 185 11.55 -6.01 -2.18
CA GLY A 185 11.94 -6.06 -3.59
C GLY A 185 13.42 -5.75 -3.83
N LEU A 186 14.02 -4.88 -2.99
CA LEU A 186 15.45 -4.59 -3.03
C LEU A 186 16.34 -5.74 -2.54
N ASN A 187 15.84 -6.56 -1.61
CA ASN A 187 16.64 -7.62 -0.97
C ASN A 187 16.43 -9.00 -1.58
N VAL A 188 15.31 -9.26 -2.25
CA VAL A 188 15.01 -10.58 -2.81
C VAL A 188 15.83 -10.83 -4.07
N LYS A 189 16.37 -12.06 -4.18
CA LYS A 189 17.26 -12.47 -5.27
C LYS A 189 16.58 -13.29 -6.36
N SER A 190 15.30 -13.66 -6.18
CA SER A 190 14.53 -14.45 -7.15
C SER A 190 13.03 -14.21 -7.02
N LEU A 191 12.25 -14.43 -8.07
CA LEU A 191 10.78 -14.36 -8.02
C LEU A 191 10.17 -15.42 -7.09
N GLU A 192 10.81 -16.57 -6.96
CA GLU A 192 10.40 -17.61 -6.00
C GLU A 192 10.52 -17.09 -4.57
N GLY A 193 11.60 -16.36 -4.26
CA GLY A 193 11.79 -15.71 -2.96
C GLY A 193 10.70 -14.68 -2.65
N VAL A 194 10.19 -13.95 -3.66
CA VAL A 194 9.03 -13.07 -3.49
C VAL A 194 7.80 -13.86 -3.08
N GLY A 195 7.55 -14.99 -3.74
CA GLY A 195 6.42 -15.87 -3.41
C GLY A 195 6.51 -16.43 -1.99
N LEU A 196 7.70 -16.87 -1.57
CA LEU A 196 7.94 -17.34 -0.21
C LEU A 196 7.67 -16.26 0.83
N LEU A 197 8.22 -15.05 0.65
CA LEU A 197 8.00 -13.93 1.58
C LEU A 197 6.54 -13.50 1.62
N ASN A 198 5.85 -13.50 0.48
CA ASN A 198 4.42 -13.23 0.46
C ASN A 198 3.65 -14.26 1.30
N ASN A 199 3.96 -15.54 1.18
CA ASN A 199 3.29 -16.59 1.96
C ASN A 199 3.62 -16.54 3.45
N PHE A 200 4.86 -16.22 3.82
CA PHE A 200 5.26 -16.16 5.23
C PHE A 200 4.89 -14.86 5.93
N LEU A 201 4.81 -13.74 5.21
CA LEU A 201 4.53 -12.43 5.81
C LEU A 201 3.08 -12.00 5.59
N ILE A 202 2.63 -11.98 4.34
CA ILE A 202 1.34 -11.40 3.98
C ILE A 202 0.18 -12.36 4.32
N VAL A 203 0.32 -13.66 4.05
CA VAL A 203 -0.77 -14.61 4.32
C VAL A 203 -1.09 -14.69 5.82
N PRO A 204 -0.14 -14.89 6.75
CA PRO A 204 -0.46 -14.86 8.18
C PRO A 204 -1.02 -13.50 8.63
N MET A 205 -0.45 -12.40 8.13
CA MET A 205 -0.92 -11.06 8.46
C MET A 205 -2.36 -10.82 7.97
N SER A 206 -2.74 -11.37 6.83
CA SER A 206 -4.10 -11.24 6.29
C SER A 206 -5.17 -11.85 7.19
N PHE A 207 -4.86 -12.98 7.83
CA PHE A 207 -5.76 -13.62 8.77
C PHE A 207 -5.71 -13.01 10.17
N LEU A 208 -4.51 -12.69 10.66
CA LEU A 208 -4.32 -12.15 12.02
C LEU A 208 -4.55 -10.64 12.12
N GLY A 209 -4.59 -9.91 11.02
CA GLY A 209 -4.73 -8.45 10.98
C GLY A 209 -6.15 -7.91 11.26
N ALA A 210 -6.93 -8.60 12.09
CA ALA A 210 -8.28 -8.19 12.47
C ALA A 210 -9.28 -8.04 11.30
N THR A 211 -9.02 -8.69 10.18
CA THR A 211 -9.90 -8.65 9.01
C THR A 211 -11.21 -9.39 9.28
N PHE A 212 -11.14 -10.56 9.89
CA PHE A 212 -12.25 -11.51 10.07
C PHE A 212 -12.82 -11.55 11.50
N PHE A 213 -12.17 -10.93 12.46
CA PHE A 213 -12.55 -10.95 13.87
C PHE A 213 -12.24 -9.61 14.55
N ASP A 214 -12.85 -9.38 15.72
CA ASP A 214 -12.52 -8.24 16.56
C ASP A 214 -11.31 -8.57 17.45
N PRO A 215 -10.22 -7.77 17.41
CA PRO A 215 -9.07 -7.97 18.27
C PRO A 215 -9.41 -7.95 19.76
N GLN A 216 -10.50 -7.29 20.15
CA GLN A 216 -10.87 -7.17 21.56
C GLN A 216 -11.36 -8.49 22.16
N THR A 217 -11.86 -9.41 21.35
CA THR A 217 -12.37 -10.71 21.78
C THR A 217 -11.28 -11.76 22.01
N LEU A 218 -10.03 -11.45 21.64
CA LEU A 218 -8.92 -12.39 21.71
C LEU A 218 -8.30 -12.49 23.11
N PRO A 219 -7.73 -13.68 23.46
CA PRO A 219 -6.87 -13.84 24.63
C PRO A 219 -5.67 -12.88 24.60
N VAL A 220 -5.19 -12.47 25.79
CA VAL A 220 -4.16 -11.43 25.96
C VAL A 220 -2.89 -11.69 25.11
N VAL A 221 -2.44 -12.94 25.03
CA VAL A 221 -1.24 -13.33 24.28
C VAL A 221 -1.42 -13.08 22.78
N LEU A 222 -2.54 -13.53 22.19
CA LEU A 222 -2.85 -13.34 20.78
C LEU A 222 -3.10 -11.87 20.47
N LYS A 223 -3.72 -11.15 21.41
CA LYS A 223 -3.95 -9.71 21.30
C LYS A 223 -2.64 -8.94 21.10
N GLY A 224 -1.59 -9.28 21.85
CA GLY A 224 -0.26 -8.68 21.70
C GLY A 224 0.31 -8.86 20.28
N PHE A 225 0.21 -10.06 19.71
CA PHE A 225 0.65 -10.34 18.34
C PHE A 225 -0.15 -9.57 17.29
N VAL A 226 -1.46 -9.52 17.44
CA VAL A 226 -2.36 -8.83 16.50
C VAL A 226 -2.07 -7.33 16.47
N TYR A 227 -1.83 -6.70 17.62
CA TYR A 227 -1.48 -5.28 17.69
C TYR A 227 -0.06 -4.95 17.22
N LEU A 228 0.81 -5.94 17.01
CA LEU A 228 2.11 -5.73 16.36
C LEU A 228 1.95 -5.53 14.83
N LEU A 229 0.85 -5.99 14.25
CA LEU A 229 0.63 -5.99 12.81
C LEU A 229 0.07 -4.63 12.33
N PRO A 230 0.69 -3.99 11.33
CA PRO A 230 0.18 -2.72 10.77
C PRO A 230 -1.25 -2.85 10.24
N LEU A 231 -1.58 -3.99 9.65
CA LEU A 231 -2.91 -4.24 9.09
C LEU A 231 -4.02 -4.10 10.14
N THR A 232 -3.77 -4.46 11.40
CA THR A 232 -4.76 -4.35 12.49
C THR A 232 -5.22 -2.91 12.69
N TYR A 233 -4.30 -1.95 12.63
CA TYR A 233 -4.63 -0.52 12.75
C TYR A 233 -5.40 -0.02 11.53
N SER A 234 -5.07 -0.53 10.35
CA SER A 234 -5.79 -0.20 9.11
C SER A 234 -7.21 -0.76 9.13
N THR A 235 -7.38 -2.04 9.46
CA THR A 235 -8.71 -2.69 9.48
C THR A 235 -9.63 -2.09 10.53
N THR A 236 -9.14 -1.88 11.75
CA THR A 236 -9.92 -1.25 12.83
C THR A 236 -10.28 0.20 12.50
N GLY A 237 -9.33 0.95 11.95
CA GLY A 237 -9.55 2.34 11.54
C GLY A 237 -10.53 2.47 10.37
N LEU A 238 -10.40 1.65 9.32
CA LEU A 238 -11.32 1.65 8.17
C LEU A 238 -12.72 1.25 8.59
N ARG A 239 -12.85 0.25 9.48
CA ARG A 239 -14.14 -0.19 10.01
C ARG A 239 -14.81 0.91 10.83
N ALA A 240 -14.05 1.55 11.71
CA ALA A 240 -14.56 2.67 12.49
C ALA A 240 -14.96 3.87 11.61
N ALA A 241 -14.15 4.21 10.61
CA ALA A 241 -14.46 5.28 9.67
C ALA A 241 -15.72 4.99 8.84
N ALA A 242 -15.99 3.72 8.50
CA ALA A 242 -17.15 3.34 7.72
C ALA A 242 -18.46 3.33 8.51
N TYR A 243 -18.45 2.89 9.79
CA TYR A 243 -19.67 2.54 10.50
C TYR A 243 -19.83 3.14 11.90
N LEU A 244 -18.76 3.67 12.51
CA LEU A 244 -18.82 4.26 13.85
C LEU A 244 -18.90 5.79 13.80
N PRO A 245 -19.51 6.40 14.82
CA PRO A 245 -19.48 7.86 14.97
C PRO A 245 -18.04 8.32 15.27
N MET A 246 -17.74 9.56 14.90
CA MET A 246 -16.39 10.14 15.03
C MET A 246 -15.85 10.16 16.46
N SER A 247 -16.73 10.12 17.46
CA SER A 247 -16.37 10.04 18.89
C SER A 247 -15.74 8.69 19.29
N GLN A 248 -16.04 7.62 18.57
CA GLN A 248 -15.52 6.27 18.82
C GLN A 248 -14.41 5.88 17.85
N PHE A 249 -13.95 6.81 17.02
CA PHE A 249 -12.90 6.56 16.06
C PHE A 249 -11.55 6.32 16.77
N PRO A 250 -10.79 5.26 16.42
CA PRO A 250 -9.50 4.94 17.03
C PRO A 250 -8.41 5.87 16.48
N TRP A 251 -8.31 7.08 16.99
CA TRP A 251 -7.38 8.11 16.52
C TRP A 251 -5.91 7.67 16.57
N TYR A 252 -5.57 6.70 17.41
CA TYR A 252 -4.22 6.13 17.49
C TYR A 252 -3.80 5.38 16.21
N SER A 253 -4.75 4.95 15.37
CA SER A 253 -4.44 4.23 14.12
C SER A 253 -3.66 5.10 13.13
N ILE A 254 -4.00 6.39 13.03
CA ILE A 254 -3.35 7.32 12.10
C ILE A 254 -1.87 7.53 12.44
N PRO A 255 -1.50 7.97 13.68
CA PRO A 255 -0.10 8.18 14.00
C PRO A 255 0.73 6.90 13.98
N VAL A 256 0.17 5.75 14.34
CA VAL A 256 0.89 4.48 14.26
C VAL A 256 1.23 4.13 12.81
N LEU A 257 0.27 4.18 11.90
CA LEU A 257 0.53 3.92 10.47
C LEU A 257 1.50 4.93 9.87
N LEU A 258 1.40 6.20 10.25
CA LEU A 258 2.30 7.25 9.77
C LEU A 258 3.72 7.04 10.27
N VAL A 259 3.92 6.71 11.55
CA VAL A 259 5.25 6.39 12.11
C VAL A 259 5.86 5.18 11.40
N ILE A 260 5.08 4.13 11.15
CA ILE A 260 5.56 2.95 10.42
C ILE A 260 5.94 3.35 8.99
N ALA A 261 5.13 4.13 8.28
CA ALA A 261 5.44 4.58 6.92
C ALA A 261 6.73 5.43 6.88
N ILE A 262 6.94 6.33 7.85
CA ILE A 262 8.16 7.14 7.96
C ILE A 262 9.38 6.25 8.27
N ALA A 263 9.25 5.31 9.20
CA ALA A 263 10.33 4.38 9.53
C ALA A 263 10.74 3.52 8.32
N LEU A 264 9.77 3.01 7.57
CA LEU A 264 10.03 2.26 6.33
C LEU A 264 10.69 3.15 5.26
N SER A 265 10.28 4.43 5.17
CA SER A 265 10.90 5.37 4.24
C SER A 265 12.36 5.65 4.59
N ALA A 266 12.70 5.76 5.88
CA ALA A 266 14.08 5.93 6.33
C ALA A 266 14.93 4.68 6.03
N VAL A 267 14.41 3.48 6.34
CA VAL A 267 15.10 2.21 6.07
C VAL A 267 15.27 1.99 4.56
N GLY A 268 14.24 2.25 3.76
CA GLY A 268 14.32 2.09 2.32
C GLY A 268 15.28 3.08 1.66
N ALA A 269 15.28 4.34 2.08
CA ALA A 269 16.26 5.32 1.61
C ALA A 269 17.70 4.91 1.95
N TYR A 270 17.92 4.38 3.15
CA TYR A 270 19.21 3.84 3.55
C TYR A 270 19.67 2.67 2.66
N GLN A 271 18.75 1.75 2.33
CA GLN A 271 19.04 0.63 1.44
C GLN A 271 19.38 1.09 0.02
N PHE A 272 18.64 2.06 -0.54
CA PHE A 272 18.96 2.64 -1.85
C PHE A 272 20.33 3.31 -1.86
N ALA A 273 20.69 4.05 -0.80
CA ALA A 273 22.01 4.66 -0.69
C ALA A 273 23.15 3.62 -0.78
N HIS A 274 23.00 2.47 -0.11
CA HIS A 274 24.02 1.40 -0.13
C HIS A 274 24.02 0.54 -1.41
N GLN A 275 23.07 0.72 -2.30
CA GLN A 275 23.07 0.08 -3.63
C GLN A 275 23.64 1.01 -4.71
N GLN A 276 23.78 2.31 -4.41
CA GLN A 276 24.45 3.27 -5.29
C GLN A 276 25.96 3.33 -5.10
N ASP A 277 26.47 2.87 -3.94
CA ASP A 277 27.91 2.71 -3.63
C ASP A 277 28.46 1.38 -4.19
#